data_52250cc355901c2871e574cdd23b1ee1
#
_entry.id   52250cc355901c2871e574cdd23b1ee1
#
_cell.length_a   1.000
_cell.length_b   1.000
_cell.length_c   1.000
_cell.angle_alpha   90.00
_cell.angle_beta   90.00
_cell.angle_gamma   90.00
#
_symmetry.space_group_name_H-M   'P 1'
#
loop_
_entity.id
_entity.type
_entity.pdbx_description
1 polymer ?
#
loop_
_entity_poly.entity_id
_entity_poly.type
_entity_poly.pdbx_seq_one_letter_code
_entity_poly.pdbx_strand_id
1 'polypeptide(L)'
;GATIIQIFDSWAGLLEEKDLSDYIYTPTTNLVNYVKSLNVPVICFPRGIKSYKNFCEIVNPDVISIDYDIDPVLILKEIQIPVQGGLNPKVLLTDKENLKKEILKYLDIFKDHPYIFNLGHGVLPETDPMKVDYLIKLVKDY
;
A
#
# COMPACT_ATOMS: atom_id res chain seq x y z
N GLY A 1 20.03 -4.58 10.78
CA GLY A 1 19.28 -5.81 11.01
C GLY A 1 17.86 -5.80 10.42
N ALA A 2 17.44 -4.74 9.69
CA ALA A 2 16.17 -4.75 9.00
C ALA A 2 16.26 -5.63 7.73
N THR A 3 15.21 -6.44 7.48
CA THR A 3 15.12 -7.31 6.31
C THR A 3 14.35 -6.67 5.16
N ILE A 4 13.60 -5.60 5.45
CA ILE A 4 12.86 -4.77 4.49
C ILE A 4 12.71 -3.36 5.08
N ILE A 5 12.68 -2.34 4.24
CA ILE A 5 12.43 -0.94 4.63
C ILE A 5 11.14 -0.47 3.96
N GLN A 6 10.30 0.26 4.70
CA GLN A 6 9.16 0.96 4.13
C GLN A 6 9.33 2.47 4.26
N ILE A 7 9.20 3.17 3.13
CA ILE A 7 9.21 4.64 3.04
C ILE A 7 7.78 5.12 2.99
N PHE A 8 7.39 5.91 4.00
CA PHE A 8 6.07 6.53 4.08
C PHE A 8 6.16 7.99 3.63
N ASP A 9 5.39 8.34 2.60
CA ASP A 9 5.14 9.72 2.21
C ASP A 9 3.63 10.00 2.30
N SER A 10 3.18 10.28 3.51
CA SER A 10 1.76 10.46 3.83
C SER A 10 1.15 11.73 3.23
N TRP A 11 1.97 12.62 2.69
CA TRP A 11 1.57 13.93 2.20
C TRP A 11 1.83 14.14 0.70
N ALA A 12 2.34 13.11 0.00
CA ALA A 12 2.69 13.17 -1.42
C ALA A 12 1.57 13.74 -2.31
N GLY A 13 0.34 13.30 -2.06
CA GLY A 13 -0.83 13.72 -2.83
C GLY A 13 -1.32 15.15 -2.58
N LEU A 14 -0.72 15.90 -1.64
CA LEU A 14 -1.04 17.32 -1.41
C LEU A 14 -0.29 18.25 -2.36
N LEU A 15 0.75 17.74 -3.03
CA LEU A 15 1.53 18.54 -3.98
C LEU A 15 0.86 18.63 -5.34
N GLU A 16 1.11 19.75 -6.03
CA GLU A 16 0.75 19.88 -7.44
C GLU A 16 1.67 19.01 -8.30
N GLU A 17 1.18 18.58 -9.47
CA GLU A 17 1.91 17.74 -10.40
C GLU A 17 3.30 18.25 -10.76
N LYS A 18 3.44 19.58 -10.94
CA LYS A 18 4.71 20.25 -11.26
C LYS A 18 5.77 20.12 -10.18
N ASP A 19 5.35 19.90 -8.91
CA ASP A 19 6.23 19.87 -7.75
C ASP A 19 6.61 18.41 -7.38
N LEU A 20 5.93 17.41 -7.94
CA LEU A 20 6.17 15.99 -7.63
C LEU A 20 7.60 15.55 -7.95
N SER A 21 8.17 16.04 -9.06
CA SER A 21 9.53 15.68 -9.45
C SER A 21 10.56 16.06 -8.39
N ASP A 22 10.49 17.28 -7.90
CA ASP A 22 11.51 17.85 -7.02
C ASP A 22 11.34 17.42 -5.57
N TYR A 23 10.09 17.26 -5.12
CA TYR A 23 9.81 17.02 -3.70
C TYR A 23 9.44 15.57 -3.38
N ILE A 24 9.00 14.77 -4.37
CA ILE A 24 8.61 13.37 -4.15
C ILE A 24 9.51 12.42 -4.93
N TYR A 25 9.55 12.52 -6.27
CA TYR A 25 10.22 11.50 -7.08
C TYR A 25 11.73 11.50 -6.89
N THR A 26 12.39 12.64 -7.01
CA THR A 26 13.86 12.72 -6.88
C THR A 26 14.35 12.31 -5.49
N PRO A 27 13.85 12.85 -4.36
CA PRO A 27 14.33 12.45 -3.05
C PRO A 27 13.99 10.99 -2.71
N THR A 28 12.81 10.50 -3.11
CA THR A 28 12.43 9.10 -2.86
C THR A 28 13.30 8.15 -3.68
N THR A 29 13.60 8.47 -4.95
CA THR A 29 14.52 7.68 -5.78
C THR A 29 15.90 7.58 -5.12
N ASN A 30 16.42 8.67 -4.59
CA ASN A 30 17.72 8.67 -3.90
C ASN A 30 17.71 7.73 -2.67
N LEU A 31 16.62 7.78 -1.87
CA LEU A 31 16.46 6.89 -0.72
C LEU A 31 16.32 5.42 -1.14
N VAL A 32 15.51 5.13 -2.15
CA VAL A 32 15.33 3.77 -2.69
C VAL A 32 16.65 3.21 -3.19
N ASN A 33 17.40 3.96 -3.98
CA ASN A 33 18.70 3.54 -4.50
C ASN A 33 19.70 3.29 -3.38
N TYR A 34 19.73 4.15 -2.36
CA TYR A 34 20.59 3.94 -1.20
C TYR A 34 20.25 2.64 -0.46
N VAL A 35 18.97 2.39 -0.16
CA VAL A 35 18.55 1.17 0.55
C VAL A 35 18.84 -0.07 -0.27
N LYS A 36 18.54 -0.04 -1.59
CA LYS A 36 18.83 -1.15 -2.52
C LYS A 36 20.33 -1.46 -2.60
N SER A 37 21.19 -0.44 -2.50
CA SER A 37 22.66 -0.64 -2.49
C SER A 37 23.13 -1.47 -1.27
N LEU A 38 22.31 -1.55 -0.23
CA LEU A 38 22.53 -2.39 0.96
C LEU A 38 21.92 -3.79 0.82
N ASN A 39 21.41 -4.17 -0.35
CA ASN A 39 20.68 -5.42 -0.62
C ASN A 39 19.44 -5.60 0.28
N VAL A 40 18.73 -4.51 0.58
CA VAL A 40 17.49 -4.52 1.38
C VAL A 40 16.33 -4.09 0.46
N PRO A 41 15.24 -4.90 0.37
CA PRO A 41 14.05 -4.53 -0.38
C PRO A 41 13.34 -3.30 0.19
N VAL A 42 12.70 -2.52 -0.70
CA VAL A 42 12.04 -1.26 -0.34
C VAL A 42 10.57 -1.28 -0.73
N ILE A 43 9.71 -0.99 0.24
CA ILE A 43 8.30 -0.66 0.02
C ILE A 43 8.16 0.85 0.00
N CYS A 44 7.44 1.43 -0.98
CA CYS A 44 7.08 2.85 -0.97
C CYS A 44 5.58 3.03 -0.80
N PHE A 45 5.18 4.00 0.03
CA PHE A 45 3.80 4.43 0.22
C PHE A 45 3.65 5.93 -0.06
N PRO A 46 3.53 6.33 -1.35
CA PRO A 46 3.28 7.70 -1.75
C PRO A 46 1.77 7.99 -1.70
N ARG A 47 1.25 8.26 -0.51
CA ARG A 47 -0.19 8.41 -0.28
C ARG A 47 -0.80 9.52 -1.10
N GLY A 48 -1.93 9.23 -1.77
CA GLY A 48 -2.76 10.22 -2.46
C GLY A 48 -2.22 10.72 -3.80
N ILE A 49 -1.14 10.13 -4.33
CA ILE A 49 -0.66 10.49 -5.68
C ILE A 49 -1.66 10.05 -6.76
N LYS A 50 -1.70 10.77 -7.87
CA LYS A 50 -2.62 10.50 -8.98
C LYS A 50 -2.22 9.29 -9.82
N SER A 51 -0.93 9.01 -9.97
CA SER A 51 -0.41 7.93 -10.80
C SER A 51 0.62 7.10 -10.06
N TYR A 52 0.19 5.94 -9.57
CA TYR A 52 1.09 4.93 -9.02
C TYR A 52 2.02 4.34 -10.08
N LYS A 53 1.54 4.24 -11.35
CA LYS A 53 2.35 3.78 -12.46
C LYS A 53 3.57 4.68 -12.67
N ASN A 54 3.37 5.99 -12.84
CA ASN A 54 4.47 6.94 -13.02
C ASN A 54 5.45 6.91 -11.83
N PHE A 55 4.92 6.82 -10.61
CA PHE A 55 5.76 6.69 -9.43
C PHE A 55 6.64 5.45 -9.49
N CYS A 56 6.07 4.28 -9.82
CA CYS A 56 6.83 3.04 -9.92
C CYS A 56 7.88 3.07 -11.05
N GLU A 57 7.55 3.67 -12.19
CA GLU A 57 8.49 3.81 -13.32
C GLU A 57 9.68 4.72 -13.00
N ILE A 58 9.46 5.80 -12.24
CA ILE A 58 10.49 6.78 -11.89
C ILE A 58 11.30 6.33 -10.66
N VAL A 59 10.62 5.96 -9.59
CA VAL A 59 11.24 5.66 -8.29
C VAL A 59 11.77 4.23 -8.21
N ASN A 60 11.15 3.31 -8.95
CA ASN A 60 11.54 1.90 -9.03
C ASN A 60 11.63 1.19 -7.65
N PRO A 61 10.58 1.21 -6.81
CA PRO A 61 10.55 0.45 -5.58
C PRO A 61 10.44 -1.06 -5.86
N ASP A 62 10.70 -1.91 -4.84
CA ASP A 62 10.48 -3.37 -4.96
C ASP A 62 9.01 -3.73 -4.70
N VAL A 63 8.32 -2.94 -3.87
CA VAL A 63 6.90 -3.10 -3.55
C VAL A 63 6.25 -1.72 -3.51
N ILE A 64 5.04 -1.60 -4.03
CA ILE A 64 4.23 -0.39 -3.90
C ILE A 64 3.09 -0.60 -2.90
N SER A 65 2.99 0.27 -1.91
CA SER A 65 1.83 0.30 -1.01
C SER A 65 0.82 1.33 -1.50
N ILE A 66 -0.44 0.93 -1.58
CA ILE A 66 -1.52 1.73 -2.16
C ILE A 66 -2.50 2.23 -1.10
N ASP A 67 -3.08 3.40 -1.35
CA ASP A 67 -4.13 4.00 -0.53
C ASP A 67 -5.48 3.27 -0.74
N TYR A 68 -6.42 3.46 0.17
CA TYR A 68 -7.75 2.86 0.11
C TYR A 68 -8.73 3.57 -0.85
N ASP A 69 -8.39 4.76 -1.32
CA ASP A 69 -9.21 5.53 -2.26
C ASP A 69 -8.94 5.16 -3.74
N ILE A 70 -8.10 4.15 -3.97
CA ILE A 70 -7.71 3.67 -5.31
C ILE A 70 -8.46 2.39 -5.65
N ASP A 71 -8.91 2.27 -6.90
CA ASP A 71 -9.47 1.02 -7.40
C ASP A 71 -8.38 -0.05 -7.54
N PRO A 72 -8.41 -1.14 -6.75
CA PRO A 72 -7.40 -2.19 -6.80
C PRO A 72 -7.33 -2.91 -8.16
N VAL A 73 -8.44 -2.93 -8.92
CA VAL A 73 -8.48 -3.54 -10.26
C VAL A 73 -7.69 -2.71 -11.27
N LEU A 74 -7.71 -1.39 -11.15
CA LEU A 74 -6.86 -0.52 -11.99
C LEU A 74 -5.38 -0.71 -11.65
N ILE A 75 -5.05 -0.84 -10.37
CA ILE A 75 -3.67 -1.11 -9.93
C ILE A 75 -3.13 -2.38 -10.59
N LEU A 76 -3.89 -3.48 -10.59
CA LEU A 76 -3.47 -4.73 -11.23
C LEU A 76 -3.21 -4.62 -12.72
N LYS A 77 -3.89 -3.71 -13.43
CA LYS A 77 -3.67 -3.48 -14.87
C LYS A 77 -2.40 -2.71 -15.16
N GLU A 78 -1.99 -1.84 -14.25
CA GLU A 78 -0.91 -0.87 -14.47
C GLU A 78 0.39 -1.25 -13.78
N ILE A 79 0.32 -2.00 -12.67
CA ILE A 79 1.46 -2.30 -11.80
C ILE A 79 1.86 -3.77 -11.94
N GLN A 80 3.15 -4.01 -12.19
CA GLN A 80 3.71 -5.36 -12.34
C GLN A 80 4.49 -5.82 -11.11
N ILE A 81 4.92 -4.89 -10.25
CA ILE A 81 5.62 -5.22 -9.02
C ILE A 81 4.64 -5.61 -7.91
N PRO A 82 5.08 -6.29 -6.86
CA PRO A 82 4.24 -6.63 -5.70
C PRO A 82 3.51 -5.41 -5.14
N VAL A 83 2.25 -5.60 -4.76
CA VAL A 83 1.39 -4.55 -4.19
C VAL A 83 1.13 -4.82 -2.72
N GLN A 84 1.08 -3.77 -1.91
CA GLN A 84 0.67 -3.82 -0.50
C GLN A 84 -0.53 -2.91 -0.25
N GLY A 85 -1.42 -3.29 0.68
CA GLY A 85 -2.43 -2.36 1.24
C GLY A 85 -3.72 -2.26 0.45
N GLY A 86 -4.34 -1.11 0.49
CA GLY A 86 -5.58 -0.78 -0.23
C GLY A 86 -6.87 -0.98 0.56
N LEU A 87 -6.95 -1.89 1.55
CA LEU A 87 -8.19 -2.07 2.30
C LEU A 87 -8.51 -0.83 3.13
N ASN A 88 -9.75 -0.32 2.98
CA ASN A 88 -10.19 0.84 3.73
C ASN A 88 -10.27 0.54 5.25
N PRO A 89 -9.54 1.25 6.11
CA PRO A 89 -9.56 1.01 7.55
C PRO A 89 -10.93 1.20 8.20
N LYS A 90 -11.85 1.97 7.59
CA LYS A 90 -13.23 2.12 8.06
C LYS A 90 -14.01 0.80 8.04
N VAL A 91 -13.59 -0.17 7.26
CA VAL A 91 -14.22 -1.51 7.24
C VAL A 91 -14.12 -2.20 8.61
N LEU A 92 -13.07 -1.92 9.37
CA LEU A 92 -12.90 -2.41 10.74
C LEU A 92 -13.95 -1.86 11.72
N LEU A 93 -14.66 -0.79 11.37
CA LEU A 93 -15.76 -0.25 12.18
C LEU A 93 -17.12 -0.89 11.87
N THR A 94 -17.21 -1.70 10.81
CA THR A 94 -18.46 -2.35 10.38
C THR A 94 -18.71 -3.66 11.14
N ASP A 95 -19.84 -4.32 10.88
CA ASP A 95 -20.11 -5.67 11.40
C ASP A 95 -19.15 -6.71 10.81
N LYS A 96 -19.13 -7.91 11.40
CA LYS A 96 -18.23 -8.99 10.99
C LYS A 96 -18.51 -9.50 9.57
N GLU A 97 -19.75 -9.45 9.12
CA GLU A 97 -20.15 -9.94 7.81
C GLU A 97 -19.61 -9.05 6.72
N ASN A 98 -19.79 -7.73 6.84
CA ASN A 98 -19.25 -6.76 5.90
C ASN A 98 -17.72 -6.74 5.94
N LEU A 99 -17.12 -6.79 7.12
CA LEU A 99 -15.66 -6.90 7.26
C LEU A 99 -15.12 -8.12 6.51
N LYS A 100 -15.71 -9.30 6.71
CA LYS A 100 -15.33 -10.54 6.02
C LYS A 100 -15.46 -10.39 4.50
N LYS A 101 -16.57 -9.84 4.01
CA LYS A 101 -16.83 -9.61 2.60
C LYS A 101 -15.75 -8.75 1.94
N GLU A 102 -15.41 -7.64 2.57
CA GLU A 102 -14.39 -6.71 2.02
C GLU A 102 -12.97 -7.31 2.06
N ILE A 103 -12.62 -8.07 3.11
CA ILE A 103 -11.34 -8.80 3.18
C ILE A 103 -11.24 -9.81 2.03
N LEU A 104 -12.24 -10.69 1.88
CA LEU A 104 -12.24 -11.72 0.83
C LEU A 104 -12.20 -11.10 -0.56
N LYS A 105 -12.89 -9.98 -0.78
CA LYS A 105 -12.84 -9.24 -2.04
C LYS A 105 -11.40 -8.83 -2.41
N TYR A 106 -10.62 -8.29 -1.47
CA TYR A 106 -9.23 -7.93 -1.72
C TYR A 106 -8.34 -9.14 -1.97
N LEU A 107 -8.51 -10.21 -1.21
CA LEU A 107 -7.79 -11.47 -1.41
C LEU A 107 -8.08 -12.07 -2.79
N ASP A 108 -9.35 -12.09 -3.21
CA ASP A 108 -9.75 -12.57 -4.54
C ASP A 108 -9.19 -11.71 -5.68
N ILE A 109 -9.20 -10.37 -5.53
CA ILE A 109 -8.66 -9.46 -6.53
C ILE A 109 -7.18 -9.71 -6.76
N PHE A 110 -6.41 -9.91 -5.69
CA PHE A 110 -4.95 -10.05 -5.76
C PHE A 110 -4.45 -11.51 -5.75
N LYS A 111 -5.32 -12.52 -5.81
CA LYS A 111 -4.96 -13.95 -5.67
C LYS A 111 -3.86 -14.44 -6.64
N ASP A 112 -3.82 -13.87 -7.85
CA ASP A 112 -2.87 -14.23 -8.91
C ASP A 112 -1.74 -13.19 -9.05
N HIS A 113 -1.62 -12.25 -8.10
CA HIS A 113 -0.61 -11.19 -8.09
C HIS A 113 0.14 -11.18 -6.75
N PRO A 114 1.45 -10.97 -6.72
CA PRO A 114 2.18 -10.85 -5.46
C PRO A 114 1.62 -9.72 -4.60
N TYR A 115 1.03 -10.07 -3.45
CA TYR A 115 0.30 -9.15 -2.62
C TYR A 115 0.64 -9.30 -1.13
N ILE A 116 0.88 -8.19 -0.47
CA ILE A 116 0.99 -8.09 0.98
C ILE A 116 -0.30 -7.49 1.52
N PHE A 117 -1.13 -8.32 2.15
CA PHE A 117 -2.38 -7.84 2.73
C PHE A 117 -2.12 -6.80 3.82
N ASN A 118 -2.68 -5.62 3.65
CA ASN A 118 -2.61 -4.52 4.62
C ASN A 118 -3.78 -3.55 4.41
N LEU A 119 -3.99 -2.66 5.36
CA LEU A 119 -4.87 -1.50 5.20
C LEU A 119 -4.21 -0.47 4.28
N GLY A 120 -5.03 0.32 3.57
CA GLY A 120 -4.56 1.46 2.77
C GLY A 120 -4.20 2.70 3.60
N HIS A 121 -4.38 2.65 4.92
CA HIS A 121 -3.95 3.68 5.87
C HIS A 121 -3.94 3.11 7.30
N GLY A 122 -3.50 3.90 8.28
CA GLY A 122 -3.54 3.51 9.70
C GLY A 122 -4.95 3.22 10.20
N VAL A 123 -5.06 2.39 11.24
CA VAL A 123 -6.32 2.13 11.94
C VAL A 123 -6.88 3.41 12.57
N LEU A 124 -8.20 3.49 12.66
CA LEU A 124 -8.87 4.60 13.32
C LEU A 124 -8.85 4.42 14.85
N PRO A 125 -8.86 5.50 15.63
CA PRO A 125 -8.84 5.42 17.10
C PRO A 125 -9.98 4.57 17.69
N GLU A 126 -11.13 4.53 17.02
CA GLU A 126 -12.33 3.78 17.44
C GLU A 126 -12.27 2.30 17.06
N THR A 127 -11.20 1.85 16.39
CA THR A 127 -11.09 0.46 15.94
C THR A 127 -10.96 -0.50 17.11
N ASP A 128 -11.91 -1.44 17.22
CA ASP A 128 -11.84 -2.53 18.20
C ASP A 128 -10.68 -3.48 17.84
N PRO A 129 -9.70 -3.71 18.74
CA PRO A 129 -8.60 -4.65 18.52
C PRO A 129 -9.07 -6.07 18.15
N MET A 130 -10.24 -6.50 18.63
CA MET A 130 -10.82 -7.81 18.28
C MET A 130 -11.19 -7.92 16.80
N LYS A 131 -11.48 -6.80 16.13
CA LYS A 131 -11.72 -6.77 14.69
C LYS A 131 -10.41 -6.96 13.90
N VAL A 132 -9.31 -6.40 14.40
CA VAL A 132 -7.97 -6.61 13.83
C VAL A 132 -7.55 -8.07 13.98
N ASP A 133 -7.75 -8.66 15.16
CA ASP A 133 -7.46 -10.09 15.39
C ASP A 133 -8.30 -11.00 14.48
N TYR A 134 -9.58 -10.69 14.30
CA TYR A 134 -10.46 -11.41 13.36
C TYR A 134 -9.96 -11.30 11.91
N LEU A 135 -9.58 -10.09 11.46
CA LEU A 135 -9.02 -9.86 10.13
C LEU A 135 -7.76 -10.71 9.92
N ILE A 136 -6.83 -10.69 10.87
CA ILE A 136 -5.56 -11.43 10.78
C ILE A 136 -5.82 -12.93 10.65
N LYS A 137 -6.74 -13.48 11.46
CA LYS A 137 -7.12 -14.90 11.39
C LYS A 137 -7.70 -15.24 10.01
N LEU A 138 -8.65 -14.43 9.54
CA LEU A 138 -9.30 -14.68 8.25
C LEU A 138 -8.31 -14.66 7.07
N VAL A 139 -7.36 -13.72 7.08
CA VAL A 139 -6.32 -13.63 6.03
C VAL A 139 -5.35 -14.82 6.08
N LYS A 140 -5.04 -15.33 7.28
CA LYS A 140 -4.16 -16.50 7.43
C LYS A 140 -4.82 -17.82 7.04
N ASP A 141 -6.14 -17.89 7.13
CA ASP A 141 -6.93 -19.09 6.84
C ASP A 141 -7.36 -19.16 5.36
N TYR A 142 -7.14 -18.07 4.59
CA TYR A 142 -7.40 -17.98 3.15
C TYR A 142 -6.29 -18.66 2.35
#